data_8b7bf2ff0c4c4f278e74fbdb8b0310e1
#
_entry.id   8b7bf2ff0c4c4f278e74fbdb8b0310e1
#
_cell.length_a   1.000
_cell.length_b   1.000
_cell.length_c   1.000
_cell.angle_alpha   90.00
_cell.angle_beta   90.00
_cell.angle_gamma   90.00
#
_symmetry.space_group_name_H-M   'P 1'
#
loop_
_entity.id
_entity.type
_entity.pdbx_description
1 polymer ?
#
loop_
_entity_poly.entity_id
_entity_poly.type
_entity_poly.pdbx_seq_one_letter_code
_entity_poly.pdbx_strand_id
1 'polypeptide(L)'
;MLAKIFTIIWTLCILVKLIKDWRLEHSKNKSNLEENSTTNIKPTRIFRKKKKNVDIQKEMELSNKVLAKMDKETVKPLLRLKLTSENVSIFGSKIGGIPYIPSKEAVPLDSKGLPLRLLAQIDCRSLSALPDFPQVGLLQFWIDQFDDSLGLFTEGGSRVVWHETVDDKITEEQVRSWLADFPQPDENEYWFPVTGEFGLSFIKEEEPMPMSDAHFGPIFVKKYNELTEDDNIEDILNDLSDETCEMIEEKHSGNGHKMGGYPAFSQEDPRERDSDQTVLLLQIDSEDDESIMWGDGGVCGFFCTPDDLKRRDFSKVLYNWDCFAIKTLNQLLDEYLPI
;
A
#
# COMPACT_ATOMS: atom_id res chain seq x y z
N MET A 1 -18.10 10.53 22.01
CA MET A 1 -17.39 9.62 22.94
C MET A 1 -17.94 8.19 22.87
N LEU A 2 -19.25 7.95 22.93
CA LEU A 2 -19.87 6.62 22.82
C LEU A 2 -19.66 5.97 21.44
N ALA A 3 -19.73 6.73 20.34
CA ALA A 3 -19.49 6.19 18.98
C ALA A 3 -18.06 5.66 18.80
N LYS A 4 -17.04 6.36 19.28
CA LYS A 4 -15.63 5.88 19.25
C LYS A 4 -15.43 4.58 20.05
N ILE A 5 -16.16 4.41 21.16
CA ILE A 5 -16.11 3.19 21.98
C ILE A 5 -16.78 2.02 21.23
N PHE A 6 -17.88 2.28 20.52
CA PHE A 6 -18.55 1.25 19.69
C PHE A 6 -17.68 0.81 18.51
N THR A 7 -17.00 1.73 17.84
CA THR A 7 -16.07 1.42 16.74
C THR A 7 -14.89 0.56 17.24
N ILE A 8 -14.33 0.87 18.40
CA ILE A 8 -13.24 0.09 19.02
C ILE A 8 -13.72 -1.32 19.40
N ILE A 9 -14.92 -1.47 19.96
CA ILE A 9 -15.47 -2.79 20.32
C ILE A 9 -15.78 -3.60 19.08
N TRP A 10 -16.26 -2.97 18.00
CA TRP A 10 -16.60 -3.65 16.75
C TRP A 10 -15.37 -4.12 15.99
N THR A 11 -14.33 -3.28 15.90
CA THR A 11 -13.01 -3.68 15.37
C THR A 11 -12.39 -4.83 16.17
N LEU A 12 -12.50 -4.80 17.50
CA LEU A 12 -12.06 -5.92 18.35
C LEU A 12 -12.85 -7.21 18.07
N CYS A 13 -14.15 -7.14 17.82
CA CYS A 13 -14.98 -8.30 17.49
C CYS A 13 -14.60 -8.92 16.13
N ILE A 14 -14.33 -8.09 15.12
CA ILE A 14 -13.87 -8.56 13.79
C ILE A 14 -12.49 -9.20 13.92
N LEU A 15 -11.57 -8.58 14.64
CA LEU A 15 -10.21 -9.11 14.86
C LEU A 15 -10.26 -10.46 15.59
N VAL A 16 -11.07 -10.59 16.63
CA VAL A 16 -11.25 -11.86 17.37
C VAL A 16 -11.83 -12.93 16.44
N LYS A 17 -12.72 -12.58 15.52
CA LYS A 17 -13.27 -13.51 14.53
C LYS A 17 -12.20 -13.95 13.52
N LEU A 18 -11.44 -13.02 12.97
CA LEU A 18 -10.34 -13.32 12.04
C LEU A 18 -9.25 -14.18 12.68
N ILE A 19 -8.88 -13.92 13.94
CA ILE A 19 -7.93 -14.74 14.70
C ILE A 19 -8.48 -16.14 14.95
N LYS A 20 -9.79 -16.28 15.24
CA LYS A 20 -10.42 -17.61 15.41
C LYS A 20 -10.46 -18.37 14.10
N ASP A 21 -10.79 -17.73 13.00
CA ASP A 21 -10.88 -18.36 11.67
C ASP A 21 -9.47 -18.76 11.19
N TRP A 22 -8.46 -17.93 11.36
CA TRP A 22 -7.05 -18.22 11.10
C TRP A 22 -6.53 -19.40 11.96
N ARG A 23 -6.85 -19.44 13.27
CA ARG A 23 -6.50 -20.55 14.15
C ARG A 23 -7.15 -21.86 13.73
N LEU A 24 -8.40 -21.84 13.29
CA LEU A 24 -9.12 -23.00 12.79
C LEU A 24 -8.52 -23.55 11.49
N GLU A 25 -8.07 -22.69 10.61
CA GLU A 25 -7.42 -23.08 9.36
C GLU A 25 -6.01 -23.63 9.59
N HIS A 26 -5.21 -22.98 10.46
CA HIS A 26 -3.87 -23.45 10.83
C HIS A 26 -3.90 -24.72 11.69
N SER A 27 -4.91 -24.90 12.53
CA SER A 27 -5.09 -26.15 13.29
C SER A 27 -5.44 -27.32 12.36
N LYS A 28 -6.23 -27.11 11.30
CA LYS A 28 -6.52 -28.12 10.29
C LYS A 28 -5.31 -28.48 9.42
N ASN A 29 -4.46 -27.52 9.11
CA ASN A 29 -3.20 -27.76 8.41
C ASN A 29 -2.16 -28.48 9.30
N LYS A 30 -2.15 -28.22 10.61
CA LYS A 30 -1.27 -28.88 11.55
C LYS A 30 -1.61 -30.37 11.75
N SER A 31 -2.90 -30.72 11.78
CA SER A 31 -3.35 -32.12 11.87
C SER A 31 -3.01 -32.97 10.64
N ASN A 32 -2.85 -32.33 9.47
CA ASN A 32 -2.44 -33.02 8.23
C ASN A 32 -0.91 -33.15 8.07
N LEU A 33 -0.12 -32.44 8.89
CA LEU A 33 1.35 -32.50 8.89
C LEU A 33 1.93 -33.39 10.00
N GLU A 34 1.16 -33.71 11.02
CA GLU A 34 1.61 -34.55 12.16
C GLU A 34 1.61 -36.08 11.86
N GLU A 35 1.05 -36.53 10.72
CA GLU A 35 1.13 -37.95 10.32
C GLU A 35 2.47 -38.36 9.67
N ASN A 36 3.41 -37.42 9.39
CA ASN A 36 4.65 -37.76 8.66
C ASN A 36 5.94 -37.11 9.15
N SER A 37 6.13 -36.78 10.42
CA SER A 37 7.51 -36.60 10.92
C SER A 37 7.61 -36.53 12.45
N THR A 38 8.14 -37.59 13.06
CA THR A 38 8.72 -37.58 14.39
C THR A 38 10.05 -36.82 14.38
N THR A 39 10.03 -35.52 14.59
CA THR A 39 11.20 -34.79 15.10
C THR A 39 10.71 -33.67 16.02
N ASN A 40 11.08 -33.80 17.30
CA ASN A 40 10.84 -32.83 18.35
C ASN A 40 11.50 -31.48 18.01
N ILE A 41 10.73 -30.49 17.54
CA ILE A 41 11.16 -29.07 17.48
C ILE A 41 10.41 -28.33 18.58
N LYS A 42 11.11 -28.04 19.68
CA LYS A 42 10.65 -27.09 20.71
C LYS A 42 10.59 -25.69 20.08
N PRO A 43 9.56 -24.86 20.37
CA PRO A 43 9.54 -23.48 19.92
C PRO A 43 10.69 -22.71 20.59
N THR A 44 11.67 -22.32 19.81
CA THR A 44 12.81 -21.54 20.29
C THR A 44 12.36 -20.11 20.50
N ARG A 45 12.25 -19.69 21.75
CA ARG A 45 12.13 -18.29 22.17
C ARG A 45 13.38 -17.57 21.66
N ILE A 46 13.27 -16.70 20.66
CA ILE A 46 14.37 -15.86 20.18
C ILE A 46 14.60 -14.78 21.25
N PHE A 47 15.55 -15.04 22.15
CA PHE A 47 16.09 -14.00 23.03
C PHE A 47 16.95 -13.06 22.17
N ARG A 48 16.59 -11.75 22.09
CA ARG A 48 17.48 -10.70 21.61
C ARG A 48 18.81 -10.82 22.34
N LYS A 49 19.84 -11.30 21.67
CA LYS A 49 21.20 -11.15 22.16
C LYS A 49 21.57 -9.66 22.00
N LYS A 50 21.54 -8.87 23.08
CA LYS A 50 22.15 -7.54 23.07
C LYS A 50 23.60 -7.72 22.64
N LYS A 51 23.96 -7.23 21.45
CA LYS A 51 25.36 -7.12 21.02
C LYS A 51 26.10 -6.28 22.06
N LYS A 52 27.18 -6.82 22.63
CA LYS A 52 28.07 -6.12 23.52
C LYS A 52 28.85 -5.07 22.71
N ASN A 53 28.80 -3.79 23.11
CA ASN A 53 29.61 -2.68 22.59
C ASN A 53 29.74 -2.65 21.06
N VAL A 54 28.63 -2.42 20.37
CA VAL A 54 28.66 -2.09 18.93
C VAL A 54 29.11 -0.64 18.79
N ASP A 55 30.10 -0.41 17.95
CA ASP A 55 30.44 0.93 17.50
C ASP A 55 29.40 1.37 16.45
N ILE A 56 28.31 2.01 16.94
CA ILE A 56 27.17 2.45 16.14
C ILE A 56 27.63 3.31 14.96
N GLN A 57 28.62 4.18 15.17
CA GLN A 57 29.16 5.03 14.12
C GLN A 57 29.76 4.21 12.97
N LYS A 58 30.55 3.19 13.32
CA LYS A 58 31.14 2.28 12.33
C LYS A 58 30.07 1.45 11.60
N GLU A 59 29.04 0.99 12.33
CA GLU A 59 27.91 0.24 11.78
C GLU A 59 27.11 1.11 10.78
N MET A 60 26.79 2.36 11.14
CA MET A 60 26.13 3.31 10.26
C MET A 60 26.95 3.64 9.01
N GLU A 61 28.29 3.84 9.16
CA GLU A 61 29.18 4.08 8.02
C GLU A 61 29.22 2.90 7.05
N LEU A 62 29.25 1.67 7.58
CA LEU A 62 29.20 0.45 6.77
C LEU A 62 27.85 0.31 6.06
N SER A 63 26.75 0.49 6.79
CA SER A 63 25.39 0.47 6.25
C SER A 63 25.21 1.50 5.12
N ASN A 64 25.73 2.73 5.29
CA ASN A 64 25.72 3.73 4.23
C ASN A 64 26.49 3.31 2.97
N LYS A 65 27.61 2.58 3.13
CA LYS A 65 28.35 2.04 1.98
C LYS A 65 27.57 0.94 1.26
N VAL A 66 26.81 0.13 2.02
CA VAL A 66 25.92 -0.90 1.47
C VAL A 66 24.81 -0.23 0.67
N LEU A 67 24.10 0.75 1.27
CA LEU A 67 23.02 1.49 0.62
C LEU A 67 23.48 2.13 -0.69
N ALA A 68 24.63 2.82 -0.67
CA ALA A 68 25.19 3.46 -1.87
C ALA A 68 25.54 2.47 -3.01
N LYS A 69 25.78 1.18 -2.69
CA LYS A 69 25.93 0.13 -3.71
C LYS A 69 24.57 -0.38 -4.19
N MET A 70 23.62 -0.53 -3.28
CA MET A 70 22.26 -0.96 -3.63
C MET A 70 21.58 0.05 -4.56
N ASP A 71 21.69 1.34 -4.25
CA ASP A 71 21.06 2.42 -5.02
C ASP A 71 21.48 2.41 -6.49
N LYS A 72 22.77 2.14 -6.76
CA LYS A 72 23.27 2.05 -8.14
C LYS A 72 22.65 0.92 -8.96
N GLU A 73 22.15 -0.12 -8.30
CA GLU A 73 21.65 -1.33 -8.94
C GLU A 73 20.13 -1.41 -8.92
N THR A 74 19.48 -0.73 -7.95
CA THR A 74 18.07 -0.93 -7.66
C THR A 74 17.21 0.32 -7.88
N VAL A 75 17.81 1.49 -8.15
CA VAL A 75 17.05 2.72 -8.37
C VAL A 75 16.02 2.55 -9.51
N LYS A 76 14.80 3.04 -9.30
CA LYS A 76 13.72 3.01 -10.30
C LYS A 76 13.16 4.41 -10.56
N PRO A 77 12.75 4.69 -11.82
CA PRO A 77 12.04 5.92 -12.14
C PRO A 77 10.62 5.89 -11.59
N LEU A 78 10.14 7.07 -11.17
CA LEU A 78 8.77 7.29 -10.74
C LEU A 78 8.26 8.68 -11.15
N LEU A 79 6.96 8.88 -11.04
CA LEU A 79 6.30 10.18 -11.00
C LEU A 79 5.80 10.42 -9.59
N ARG A 80 6.39 11.41 -8.90
CA ARG A 80 5.90 11.93 -7.63
C ARG A 80 4.66 12.77 -7.88
N LEU A 81 3.59 12.48 -7.17
CA LEU A 81 2.36 13.23 -7.23
C LEU A 81 2.35 14.25 -6.09
N LYS A 82 2.07 15.51 -6.40
CA LYS A 82 1.92 16.58 -5.42
C LYS A 82 0.52 17.13 -5.49
N LEU A 83 -0.13 17.23 -4.35
CA LEU A 83 -1.44 17.82 -4.22
C LEU A 83 -1.40 19.31 -4.56
N THR A 84 -2.41 19.79 -5.27
CA THR A 84 -2.61 21.20 -5.54
C THR A 84 -4.03 21.60 -5.14
N SER A 85 -4.18 22.87 -4.74
CA SER A 85 -5.49 23.45 -4.41
C SER A 85 -6.26 23.96 -5.64
N GLU A 86 -5.76 23.69 -6.84
CA GLU A 86 -6.42 24.12 -8.08
C GLU A 86 -7.71 23.32 -8.30
N ASN A 87 -8.77 24.02 -8.69
CA ASN A 87 -10.01 23.39 -9.09
C ASN A 87 -9.80 22.66 -10.43
N VAL A 88 -10.04 21.37 -10.46
CA VAL A 88 -9.74 20.49 -11.59
C VAL A 88 -11.02 20.04 -12.27
N SER A 89 -11.11 20.23 -13.57
CA SER A 89 -12.26 19.73 -14.37
C SER A 89 -12.40 18.20 -14.26
N ILE A 90 -13.55 17.66 -14.68
CA ILE A 90 -13.77 16.21 -14.75
C ILE A 90 -12.77 15.49 -15.67
N PHE A 91 -11.97 16.20 -16.46
CA PHE A 91 -10.96 15.63 -17.37
C PHE A 91 -9.52 15.71 -16.82
N GLY A 92 -9.32 16.38 -15.69
CA GLY A 92 -7.99 16.59 -15.13
C GLY A 92 -7.55 15.51 -14.15
N SER A 93 -6.26 15.53 -13.82
CA SER A 93 -5.67 14.62 -12.80
C SER A 93 -6.01 15.12 -11.41
N LYS A 94 -6.55 14.22 -10.58
CA LYS A 94 -7.03 14.55 -9.23
C LYS A 94 -7.05 13.35 -8.29
N ILE A 95 -7.09 13.63 -6.98
CA ILE A 95 -7.49 12.70 -5.93
C ILE A 95 -8.86 13.15 -5.41
N GLY A 96 -9.80 12.21 -5.30
CA GLY A 96 -11.20 12.48 -4.94
C GLY A 96 -11.97 13.26 -5.99
N GLY A 97 -13.07 13.90 -5.58
CA GLY A 97 -13.91 14.76 -6.42
C GLY A 97 -14.76 14.01 -7.45
N ILE A 98 -15.23 14.76 -8.46
CA ILE A 98 -16.10 14.25 -9.49
C ILE A 98 -15.28 13.67 -10.65
N PRO A 99 -15.46 12.37 -10.98
CA PRO A 99 -14.75 11.71 -12.08
C PRO A 99 -15.27 12.14 -13.46
N TYR A 100 -14.51 11.80 -14.51
CA TYR A 100 -15.09 11.60 -15.84
C TYR A 100 -15.81 10.25 -15.89
N ILE A 101 -17.03 10.22 -16.40
CA ILE A 101 -17.80 8.99 -16.69
C ILE A 101 -18.46 9.19 -18.05
N PRO A 102 -18.33 8.24 -19.01
CA PRO A 102 -18.89 8.42 -20.35
C PRO A 102 -20.42 8.24 -20.38
N SER A 103 -21.00 7.50 -19.44
CA SER A 103 -22.45 7.31 -19.26
C SER A 103 -22.75 6.82 -17.86
N LYS A 104 -24.03 6.87 -17.45
CA LYS A 104 -24.47 6.37 -16.14
C LYS A 104 -24.13 4.88 -15.92
N GLU A 105 -24.25 4.07 -16.97
CA GLU A 105 -24.00 2.64 -16.95
C GLU A 105 -22.51 2.30 -16.78
N ALA A 106 -21.63 3.27 -17.00
CA ALA A 106 -20.18 3.12 -16.84
C ALA A 106 -19.68 3.38 -15.40
N VAL A 107 -20.59 3.75 -14.48
CA VAL A 107 -20.21 3.86 -13.05
C VAL A 107 -19.76 2.51 -12.54
N PRO A 108 -18.53 2.36 -12.01
CA PRO A 108 -18.06 1.10 -11.47
C PRO A 108 -18.88 0.67 -10.24
N LEU A 109 -19.28 -0.60 -10.23
CA LEU A 109 -20.06 -1.19 -9.14
C LEU A 109 -19.29 -2.36 -8.53
N ASP A 110 -19.49 -2.59 -7.23
CA ASP A 110 -19.03 -3.78 -6.54
C ASP A 110 -19.84 -5.04 -6.94
N SER A 111 -19.55 -6.19 -6.36
CA SER A 111 -20.28 -7.44 -6.60
C SER A 111 -21.73 -7.44 -6.10
N LYS A 112 -22.11 -6.49 -5.24
CA LYS A 112 -23.48 -6.31 -4.70
C LYS A 112 -24.29 -5.29 -5.52
N GLY A 113 -23.65 -4.65 -6.52
CA GLY A 113 -24.25 -3.60 -7.34
C GLY A 113 -24.25 -2.22 -6.70
N LEU A 114 -23.45 -2.00 -5.66
CA LEU A 114 -23.25 -0.69 -5.03
C LEU A 114 -22.14 0.10 -5.76
N PRO A 115 -22.26 1.43 -5.89
CA PRO A 115 -21.30 2.24 -6.62
C PRO A 115 -19.98 2.36 -5.86
N LEU A 116 -18.87 2.14 -6.55
CA LEU A 116 -17.55 2.51 -6.06
C LEU A 116 -17.39 4.03 -6.09
N ARG A 117 -16.49 4.56 -5.25
CA ARG A 117 -16.12 5.97 -5.23
C ARG A 117 -14.75 6.18 -5.88
N LEU A 118 -14.60 7.28 -6.62
CA LEU A 118 -13.30 7.66 -7.19
C LEU A 118 -12.30 7.95 -6.08
N LEU A 119 -11.19 7.22 -6.09
CA LEU A 119 -10.02 7.54 -5.27
C LEU A 119 -9.12 8.53 -6.01
N ALA A 120 -8.76 8.21 -7.26
CA ALA A 120 -7.89 9.06 -8.07
C ALA A 120 -8.20 8.92 -9.56
N GLN A 121 -7.96 10.01 -10.31
CA GLN A 121 -8.01 10.06 -11.76
C GLN A 121 -6.74 10.71 -12.29
N ILE A 122 -6.15 10.13 -13.32
CA ILE A 122 -4.91 10.57 -13.93
C ILE A 122 -5.12 10.83 -15.42
N ASP A 123 -4.83 12.03 -15.88
CA ASP A 123 -4.66 12.33 -17.28
C ASP A 123 -3.35 11.71 -17.77
N CYS A 124 -3.47 10.67 -18.59
CA CYS A 124 -2.32 9.87 -19.02
C CYS A 124 -1.27 10.65 -19.83
N ARG A 125 -1.62 11.84 -20.36
CA ARG A 125 -0.65 12.73 -21.01
C ARG A 125 0.45 13.21 -20.05
N SER A 126 0.19 13.18 -18.75
CA SER A 126 1.17 13.50 -17.70
C SER A 126 2.17 12.37 -17.43
N LEU A 127 1.95 11.18 -18.00
CA LEU A 127 2.74 9.97 -17.70
C LEU A 127 3.93 9.74 -18.63
N SER A 128 4.37 10.74 -19.40
CA SER A 128 5.44 10.60 -20.40
C SER A 128 6.79 10.11 -19.85
N ALA A 129 7.04 10.30 -18.54
CA ALA A 129 8.23 9.77 -17.87
C ALA A 129 8.14 8.26 -17.53
N LEU A 130 6.96 7.66 -17.65
CA LEU A 130 6.69 6.24 -17.47
C LEU A 130 6.15 5.65 -18.80
N PRO A 131 7.03 5.34 -19.77
CA PRO A 131 6.61 5.02 -21.14
C PRO A 131 5.76 3.75 -21.27
N ASP A 132 5.85 2.83 -20.30
CA ASP A 132 5.05 1.61 -20.29
C ASP A 132 3.58 1.86 -19.86
N PHE A 133 3.31 2.99 -19.22
CA PHE A 133 1.95 3.39 -18.82
C PHE A 133 1.14 3.91 -20.01
N PRO A 134 -0.20 3.96 -19.94
CA PRO A 134 -1.01 4.63 -20.94
C PRO A 134 -0.55 6.08 -21.14
N GLN A 135 -0.47 6.52 -22.38
CA GLN A 135 0.00 7.88 -22.73
C GLN A 135 -1.13 8.79 -23.22
N VAL A 136 -2.35 8.26 -23.31
CA VAL A 136 -3.56 8.96 -23.73
C VAL A 136 -4.75 8.56 -22.86
N GLY A 137 -5.75 9.42 -22.81
CA GLY A 137 -6.98 9.15 -22.08
C GLY A 137 -6.85 9.38 -20.56
N LEU A 138 -7.75 8.75 -19.81
CA LEU A 138 -7.84 8.87 -18.35
C LEU A 138 -7.71 7.50 -17.70
N LEU A 139 -6.85 7.39 -16.69
CA LEU A 139 -6.71 6.22 -15.84
C LEU A 139 -7.33 6.52 -14.48
N GLN A 140 -8.29 5.71 -14.05
CA GLN A 140 -9.08 5.93 -12.84
C GLN A 140 -8.92 4.78 -11.87
N PHE A 141 -8.90 5.11 -10.58
CA PHE A 141 -8.79 4.18 -9.46
C PHE A 141 -10.01 4.37 -8.56
N TRP A 142 -10.76 3.28 -8.33
CA TRP A 142 -12.02 3.27 -7.62
C TRP A 142 -11.97 2.27 -6.48
N ILE A 143 -12.56 2.62 -5.34
CA ILE A 143 -12.65 1.76 -4.16
C ILE A 143 -14.05 1.80 -3.56
N ASP A 144 -14.39 0.79 -2.77
CA ASP A 144 -15.65 0.70 -2.05
C ASP A 144 -15.78 1.86 -1.04
N GLN A 145 -17.00 2.34 -0.85
CA GLN A 145 -17.35 3.39 0.10
C GLN A 145 -18.43 2.94 1.11
N PHE A 146 -18.86 1.69 1.06
CA PHE A 146 -19.89 1.10 1.92
C PHE A 146 -19.33 0.01 2.84
N ASP A 147 -18.01 -0.05 2.98
CA ASP A 147 -17.30 -1.03 3.77
C ASP A 147 -16.10 -0.37 4.45
N ASP A 148 -15.98 -0.54 5.77
CA ASP A 148 -14.87 0.00 6.57
C ASP A 148 -13.49 -0.54 6.14
N SER A 149 -13.46 -1.69 5.45
CA SER A 149 -12.24 -2.19 4.82
C SER A 149 -11.92 -1.53 3.48
N LEU A 150 -12.76 -0.59 3.01
CA LEU A 150 -12.63 0.12 1.73
C LEU A 150 -12.49 -0.84 0.53
N GLY A 151 -13.19 -1.97 0.60
CA GLY A 151 -13.22 -2.98 -0.44
C GLY A 151 -12.04 -3.96 -0.45
N LEU A 152 -11.15 -3.93 0.56
CA LEU A 152 -9.97 -4.81 0.62
C LEU A 152 -10.34 -6.29 0.58
N PHE A 153 -11.47 -6.67 1.20
CA PHE A 153 -11.96 -8.05 1.27
C PHE A 153 -13.26 -8.29 0.50
N THR A 154 -13.72 -7.28 -0.26
CA THR A 154 -14.97 -7.35 -1.01
C THR A 154 -14.68 -7.66 -2.47
N GLU A 155 -15.30 -8.71 -3.03
CA GLU A 155 -15.18 -9.00 -4.45
C GLU A 155 -15.70 -7.83 -5.28
N GLY A 156 -14.85 -7.30 -6.17
CA GLY A 156 -15.15 -6.10 -6.94
C GLY A 156 -15.10 -4.80 -6.13
N GLY A 157 -14.61 -4.82 -4.87
CA GLY A 157 -14.49 -3.66 -3.98
C GLY A 157 -13.42 -2.64 -4.40
N SER A 158 -12.64 -2.94 -5.43
CA SER A 158 -11.76 -1.99 -6.10
C SER A 158 -11.77 -2.19 -7.60
N ARG A 159 -11.49 -1.12 -8.36
CA ARG A 159 -11.41 -1.20 -9.82
C ARG A 159 -10.48 -0.14 -10.39
N VAL A 160 -9.70 -0.54 -11.40
CA VAL A 160 -8.95 0.38 -12.24
C VAL A 160 -9.61 0.42 -13.61
N VAL A 161 -9.91 1.62 -14.11
CA VAL A 161 -10.59 1.85 -15.40
C VAL A 161 -9.71 2.76 -16.26
N TRP A 162 -9.45 2.34 -17.49
CA TRP A 162 -8.79 3.20 -18.48
C TRP A 162 -9.76 3.58 -19.58
N HIS A 163 -9.98 4.89 -19.74
CA HIS A 163 -10.71 5.47 -20.83
C HIS A 163 -9.71 5.96 -21.88
N GLU A 164 -9.44 5.16 -22.90
CA GLU A 164 -8.53 5.53 -23.99
C GLU A 164 -9.00 6.79 -24.72
N THR A 165 -10.29 6.89 -24.93
CA THR A 165 -10.95 8.05 -25.55
C THR A 165 -11.87 8.71 -24.55
N VAL A 166 -11.91 10.05 -24.60
CA VAL A 166 -12.71 10.89 -23.70
C VAL A 166 -13.66 11.72 -24.56
N ASP A 167 -14.96 11.68 -24.25
CA ASP A 167 -15.96 12.56 -24.87
C ASP A 167 -15.98 13.90 -24.14
N ASP A 168 -15.46 14.93 -24.78
CA ASP A 168 -15.37 16.30 -24.27
C ASP A 168 -16.71 17.02 -24.15
N LYS A 169 -17.81 16.41 -24.64
CA LYS A 169 -19.17 16.93 -24.48
C LYS A 169 -19.81 16.58 -23.15
N ILE A 170 -19.26 15.59 -22.44
CA ILE A 170 -19.73 15.24 -21.10
C ILE A 170 -19.45 16.40 -20.15
N THR A 171 -20.47 16.81 -19.41
CA THR A 171 -20.36 17.90 -18.43
C THR A 171 -20.35 17.35 -17.01
N GLU A 172 -19.74 18.10 -16.11
CA GLU A 172 -19.73 17.75 -14.68
C GLU A 172 -21.15 17.65 -14.11
N GLU A 173 -22.06 18.52 -14.57
CA GLU A 173 -23.48 18.50 -14.15
C GLU A 173 -24.18 17.19 -14.54
N GLN A 174 -23.90 16.67 -15.75
CA GLN A 174 -24.41 15.37 -16.18
C GLN A 174 -23.88 14.25 -15.27
N VAL A 175 -22.57 14.25 -15.01
CA VAL A 175 -21.95 13.24 -14.13
C VAL A 175 -22.51 13.30 -12.73
N ARG A 176 -22.64 14.48 -12.14
CA ARG A 176 -23.27 14.68 -10.82
C ARG A 176 -24.71 14.14 -10.80
N SER A 177 -25.49 14.40 -11.85
CA SER A 177 -26.86 13.88 -11.97
C SER A 177 -26.88 12.37 -12.03
N TRP A 178 -25.96 11.73 -12.76
CA TRP A 178 -25.87 10.25 -12.81
C TRP A 178 -25.47 9.65 -11.48
N LEU A 179 -24.48 10.23 -10.79
CA LEU A 179 -24.03 9.74 -9.49
C LEU A 179 -25.09 9.90 -8.39
N ALA A 180 -25.93 10.94 -8.48
CA ALA A 180 -27.03 11.15 -7.52
C ALA A 180 -28.14 10.10 -7.61
N ASP A 181 -28.23 9.35 -8.70
CA ASP A 181 -29.19 8.25 -8.85
C ASP A 181 -28.77 6.96 -8.14
N PHE A 182 -27.53 6.88 -7.65
CA PHE A 182 -27.01 5.75 -6.90
C PHE A 182 -27.15 5.96 -5.38
N PRO A 183 -27.20 4.86 -4.59
CA PRO A 183 -27.11 4.97 -3.14
C PRO A 183 -25.88 5.76 -2.71
N GLN A 184 -26.04 6.57 -1.65
CA GLN A 184 -24.94 7.29 -1.02
C GLN A 184 -24.69 6.68 0.36
N PRO A 185 -23.42 6.54 0.81
CA PRO A 185 -23.11 6.07 2.14
C PRO A 185 -23.59 7.09 3.19
N ASP A 186 -23.97 6.60 4.37
CA ASP A 186 -24.13 7.46 5.55
C ASP A 186 -22.74 7.82 6.10
N GLU A 187 -22.36 9.08 6.00
CA GLU A 187 -21.05 9.58 6.47
C GLU A 187 -20.84 9.40 7.99
N ASN A 188 -21.89 9.11 8.76
CA ASN A 188 -21.76 8.77 10.17
C ASN A 188 -21.49 7.28 10.40
N GLU A 189 -21.74 6.44 9.41
CA GLU A 189 -21.57 4.99 9.46
C GLU A 189 -20.29 4.55 8.76
N TYR A 190 -19.98 5.16 7.62
CA TYR A 190 -18.82 4.81 6.78
C TYR A 190 -17.85 5.96 6.64
N TRP A 191 -16.58 5.65 6.58
CA TRP A 191 -15.52 6.63 6.34
C TRP A 191 -14.93 6.45 4.93
N PHE A 192 -14.32 7.51 4.39
CA PHE A 192 -13.58 7.46 3.14
C PHE A 192 -12.22 8.17 3.34
N PRO A 193 -11.10 7.65 2.81
CA PRO A 193 -9.78 8.16 3.11
C PRO A 193 -9.49 9.56 2.59
N VAL A 194 -10.32 10.10 1.69
CA VAL A 194 -10.14 11.41 1.05
C VAL A 194 -11.30 12.32 1.44
N THR A 195 -10.99 13.47 2.08
CA THR A 195 -12.00 14.42 2.58
C THR A 195 -12.37 15.52 1.59
N GLY A 196 -11.78 15.54 0.37
CA GLY A 196 -12.00 16.63 -0.59
C GLY A 196 -11.70 16.24 -2.03
N GLU A 197 -11.38 17.25 -2.83
CA GLU A 197 -10.86 17.13 -4.19
C GLU A 197 -9.53 17.88 -4.27
N PHE A 198 -8.50 17.21 -4.74
CA PHE A 198 -7.15 17.77 -4.88
C PHE A 198 -6.66 17.58 -6.30
N GLY A 199 -6.27 18.66 -6.96
CA GLY A 199 -5.54 18.59 -8.22
C GLY A 199 -4.17 17.91 -8.04
N LEU A 200 -3.59 17.41 -9.13
CA LEU A 200 -2.29 16.76 -9.11
C LEU A 200 -1.29 17.45 -10.03
N SER A 201 -0.10 17.69 -9.54
CA SER A 201 1.09 17.98 -10.34
C SER A 201 2.07 16.79 -10.27
N PHE A 202 2.90 16.64 -11.31
CA PHE A 202 3.76 15.47 -11.52
C PHE A 202 5.22 15.89 -11.57
N ILE A 203 6.06 15.26 -10.75
CA ILE A 203 7.50 15.50 -10.71
C ILE A 203 8.20 14.18 -11.04
N LYS A 204 9.05 14.19 -12.08
CA LYS A 204 9.88 13.04 -12.42
C LYS A 204 10.99 12.91 -11.39
N GLU A 205 11.07 11.75 -10.75
CA GLU A 205 12.08 11.39 -9.76
C GLU A 205 12.62 9.99 -10.03
N GLU A 206 13.66 9.64 -9.30
CA GLU A 206 14.18 8.28 -9.16
C GLU A 206 14.28 7.97 -7.67
N GLU A 207 13.90 6.76 -7.26
CA GLU A 207 14.00 6.37 -5.86
C GLU A 207 14.75 5.07 -5.69
N PRO A 208 15.52 4.92 -4.57
CA PRO A 208 16.10 3.66 -4.19
C PRO A 208 15.01 2.68 -3.72
N MET A 209 15.36 1.40 -3.65
CA MET A 209 14.46 0.38 -3.08
C MET A 209 14.16 0.69 -1.61
N PRO A 210 12.90 0.77 -1.17
CA PRO A 210 12.55 1.04 0.22
C PRO A 210 12.81 -0.16 1.12
N MET A 211 13.03 0.09 2.41
CA MET A 211 13.29 -0.97 3.40
C MET A 211 12.10 -1.93 3.55
N SER A 212 10.89 -1.47 3.26
CA SER A 212 9.65 -2.27 3.28
C SER A 212 9.49 -3.23 2.09
N ASP A 213 10.29 -3.10 1.01
CA ASP A 213 10.26 -4.05 -0.09
C ASP A 213 10.82 -5.41 0.35
N ALA A 214 10.12 -6.51 0.02
CA ALA A 214 10.49 -7.87 0.42
C ALA A 214 11.90 -8.31 -0.05
N HIS A 215 12.47 -7.66 -1.07
CA HIS A 215 13.81 -7.95 -1.58
C HIS A 215 14.90 -7.14 -0.88
N PHE A 216 14.56 -6.06 -0.15
CA PHE A 216 15.54 -5.17 0.46
C PHE A 216 16.45 -5.90 1.45
N GLY A 217 15.85 -6.57 2.45
CA GLY A 217 16.58 -7.28 3.49
C GLY A 217 17.60 -8.28 2.96
N PRO A 218 17.20 -9.24 2.09
CA PRO A 218 18.14 -10.20 1.51
C PRO A 218 19.29 -9.56 0.72
N ILE A 219 19.04 -8.50 -0.05
CA ILE A 219 20.07 -7.80 -0.81
C ILE A 219 21.03 -7.05 0.13
N PHE A 220 20.47 -6.34 1.12
CA PHE A 220 21.24 -5.59 2.10
C PHE A 220 22.17 -6.52 2.88
N VAL A 221 21.62 -7.58 3.50
CA VAL A 221 22.39 -8.56 4.30
C VAL A 221 23.54 -9.16 3.49
N LYS A 222 23.25 -9.59 2.26
CA LYS A 222 24.30 -10.11 1.36
C LYS A 222 25.42 -9.10 1.17
N LYS A 223 25.10 -7.85 0.78
CA LYS A 223 26.09 -6.81 0.51
C LYS A 223 26.82 -6.34 1.76
N TYR A 224 26.13 -6.35 2.90
CA TYR A 224 26.73 -6.03 4.19
C TYR A 224 27.82 -7.06 4.55
N ASN A 225 27.49 -8.36 4.45
CA ASN A 225 28.41 -9.45 4.75
C ASN A 225 29.59 -9.56 3.76
N GLU A 226 29.41 -9.07 2.52
CA GLU A 226 30.52 -8.94 1.56
C GLU A 226 31.55 -7.87 1.95
N LEU A 227 31.17 -6.92 2.82
CA LEU A 227 32.03 -5.80 3.26
C LEU A 227 32.62 -5.98 4.65
N THR A 228 32.23 -7.05 5.36
CA THR A 228 32.78 -7.38 6.69
C THR A 228 33.36 -8.78 6.69
N GLU A 229 34.41 -9.03 7.51
CA GLU A 229 34.98 -10.36 7.70
C GLU A 229 34.46 -11.01 9.00
N ASP A 230 34.22 -10.19 10.05
CA ASP A 230 33.94 -10.69 11.41
C ASP A 230 32.56 -10.31 11.96
N ASP A 231 31.85 -9.36 11.32
CA ASP A 231 30.60 -8.78 11.84
C ASP A 231 29.41 -9.11 10.92
N ASN A 232 29.28 -10.35 10.49
CA ASN A 232 28.17 -10.80 9.65
C ASN A 232 26.82 -10.67 10.35
N ILE A 233 25.79 -10.31 9.57
CA ILE A 233 24.40 -10.21 10.00
C ILE A 233 23.54 -11.22 9.24
N GLU A 234 22.41 -11.61 9.83
CA GLU A 234 21.40 -12.47 9.20
C GLU A 234 20.13 -11.69 8.92
N ASP A 235 19.84 -10.67 9.73
CA ASP A 235 18.64 -9.87 9.66
C ASP A 235 18.93 -8.43 10.11
N ILE A 236 18.34 -7.45 9.40
CA ILE A 236 18.58 -6.01 9.64
C ILE A 236 18.06 -5.62 11.03
N LEU A 237 16.79 -5.93 11.32
CA LEU A 237 16.10 -5.50 12.53
C LEU A 237 16.60 -6.16 13.80
N ASN A 238 17.14 -7.41 13.69
CA ASN A 238 17.63 -8.17 14.82
C ASN A 238 19.12 -7.96 15.08
N ASP A 239 19.89 -7.65 14.06
CA ASP A 239 21.35 -7.65 14.14
C ASP A 239 21.96 -6.25 14.13
N LEU A 240 21.29 -5.23 13.61
CA LEU A 240 21.75 -3.84 13.64
C LEU A 240 21.15 -3.09 14.84
N SER A 241 21.77 -1.95 15.16
CA SER A 241 21.26 -1.03 16.19
C SER A 241 20.00 -0.32 15.75
N ASP A 242 19.18 0.10 16.71
CA ASP A 242 17.94 0.83 16.44
C ASP A 242 18.24 2.12 15.65
N GLU A 243 19.33 2.84 15.98
CA GLU A 243 19.77 4.06 15.30
C GLU A 243 20.17 3.79 13.83
N THR A 244 20.77 2.64 13.56
CA THR A 244 21.12 2.26 12.18
C THR A 244 19.87 1.90 11.39
N CYS A 245 18.91 1.18 11.99
CA CYS A 245 17.63 0.84 11.36
C CYS A 245 16.82 2.12 11.02
N GLU A 246 16.72 3.07 11.98
CA GLU A 246 16.07 4.36 11.76
C GLU A 246 16.72 5.15 10.62
N MET A 247 18.04 5.20 10.56
CA MET A 247 18.78 5.84 9.47
C MET A 247 18.53 5.20 8.10
N ILE A 248 18.39 3.86 8.05
CA ILE A 248 18.05 3.13 6.81
C ILE A 248 16.62 3.45 6.41
N GLU A 249 15.67 3.39 7.34
CA GLU A 249 14.26 3.65 7.08
C GLU A 249 14.02 5.09 6.61
N GLU A 250 14.66 6.07 7.22
CA GLU A 250 14.58 7.49 6.81
C GLU A 250 15.03 7.68 5.35
N LYS A 251 16.10 7.01 4.93
CA LYS A 251 16.65 7.13 3.57
C LYS A 251 15.90 6.31 2.53
N HIS A 252 15.27 5.24 2.96
CA HIS A 252 14.63 4.22 2.12
C HIS A 252 13.17 3.97 2.54
N SER A 253 12.43 5.04 2.82
CA SER A 253 11.02 4.95 3.27
C SER A 253 10.06 4.55 2.16
N GLY A 254 10.30 5.02 0.94
CA GLY A 254 9.38 4.82 -0.18
C GLY A 254 8.03 5.54 -0.06
N ASN A 255 7.89 6.48 0.89
CA ASN A 255 6.64 7.18 1.20
C ASN A 255 6.21 8.17 0.11
N GLY A 256 4.99 8.70 0.26
CA GLY A 256 4.38 9.75 -0.55
C GLY A 256 3.58 9.21 -1.74
N HIS A 257 2.77 10.10 -2.33
CA HIS A 257 1.95 9.76 -3.50
C HIS A 257 2.81 9.60 -4.74
N LYS A 258 2.61 8.53 -5.50
CA LYS A 258 3.44 8.24 -6.68
C LYS A 258 2.84 7.22 -7.64
N MET A 259 3.38 7.19 -8.86
CA MET A 259 3.19 6.15 -9.87
C MET A 259 4.54 5.64 -10.33
N GLY A 260 4.69 4.33 -10.56
CA GLY A 260 5.99 3.70 -10.79
C GLY A 260 6.86 3.62 -9.54
N GLY A 261 8.16 3.32 -9.68
CA GLY A 261 9.07 3.14 -8.55
C GLY A 261 8.77 1.88 -7.73
N TYR A 262 8.93 1.99 -6.42
CA TYR A 262 8.70 0.94 -5.45
C TYR A 262 7.53 1.30 -4.54
N PRO A 263 6.72 0.33 -4.07
CA PRO A 263 5.71 0.59 -3.06
C PRO A 263 6.32 0.82 -1.67
N ALA A 264 5.59 1.55 -0.83
CA ALA A 264 5.76 1.54 0.61
C ALA A 264 4.61 0.77 1.27
N PHE A 265 4.88 0.23 2.44
CA PHE A 265 3.89 -0.47 3.28
C PHE A 265 4.09 -0.05 4.72
N SER A 266 2.99 0.17 5.45
CA SER A 266 3.03 0.41 6.90
C SER A 266 3.17 -0.90 7.68
N GLN A 267 2.84 -2.01 7.05
CA GLN A 267 2.98 -3.36 7.57
C GLN A 267 3.91 -4.18 6.66
N GLU A 268 3.55 -5.40 6.34
CA GLU A 268 4.31 -6.27 5.45
C GLU A 268 3.82 -6.12 4.00
N ASP A 269 4.73 -6.33 3.05
CA ASP A 269 4.38 -6.41 1.63
C ASP A 269 3.39 -7.58 1.41
N PRO A 270 2.14 -7.32 0.99
CA PRO A 270 1.14 -8.35 0.78
C PRO A 270 1.43 -9.23 -0.44
N ARG A 271 2.37 -8.82 -1.29
CA ARG A 271 2.77 -9.59 -2.46
C ARG A 271 3.74 -10.69 -2.03
N GLU A 272 3.55 -11.87 -2.55
CA GLU A 272 4.55 -12.94 -2.38
C GLU A 272 5.87 -12.52 -3.08
N ARG A 273 7.01 -13.00 -2.55
CA ARG A 273 8.35 -12.64 -3.08
C ARG A 273 8.51 -12.94 -4.57
N ASP A 274 7.86 -13.98 -5.06
CA ASP A 274 7.88 -14.40 -6.47
C ASP A 274 6.64 -13.92 -7.23
N SER A 275 5.88 -12.96 -6.68
CA SER A 275 4.73 -12.38 -7.33
C SER A 275 5.13 -11.65 -8.61
N ASP A 276 4.33 -11.82 -9.65
CA ASP A 276 4.45 -11.10 -10.92
C ASP A 276 3.78 -9.70 -10.89
N GLN A 277 3.10 -9.34 -9.79
CA GLN A 277 2.48 -8.03 -9.54
C GLN A 277 3.55 -6.96 -9.18
N THR A 278 4.50 -6.75 -10.07
CA THR A 278 5.72 -5.96 -9.80
C THR A 278 5.61 -4.49 -10.18
N VAL A 279 4.55 -4.08 -10.89
CA VAL A 279 4.35 -2.69 -11.30
C VAL A 279 3.45 -1.98 -10.30
N LEU A 280 3.96 -0.92 -9.68
CA LEU A 280 3.17 0.01 -8.89
C LEU A 280 2.43 0.96 -9.84
N LEU A 281 1.11 0.76 -10.00
CA LEU A 281 0.27 1.66 -10.81
C LEU A 281 0.06 3.00 -10.11
N LEU A 282 -0.27 2.94 -8.82
CA LEU A 282 -0.56 4.12 -8.00
C LEU A 282 -0.29 3.79 -6.53
N GLN A 283 0.32 4.71 -5.82
CA GLN A 283 0.37 4.78 -4.37
C GLN A 283 -0.21 6.10 -3.90
N ILE A 284 -1.13 6.03 -2.93
CA ILE A 284 -1.66 7.20 -2.22
C ILE A 284 -1.34 7.02 -0.75
N ASP A 285 -0.58 7.95 -0.21
CA ASP A 285 -0.15 7.99 1.19
C ASP A 285 -1.12 8.83 2.03
N SER A 286 -1.01 8.77 3.34
CA SER A 286 -1.68 9.70 4.24
C SER A 286 -0.96 11.04 4.26
N GLU A 287 -1.72 12.12 4.52
CA GLU A 287 -1.19 13.48 4.66
C GLU A 287 -1.27 13.95 6.12
N ASP A 288 -0.31 14.75 6.56
CA ASP A 288 -0.20 15.23 7.95
C ASP A 288 -1.41 16.09 8.39
N ASP A 289 -2.08 16.75 7.43
CA ASP A 289 -3.28 17.57 7.68
C ASP A 289 -4.59 16.77 7.68
N GLU A 290 -4.51 15.44 7.61
CA GLU A 290 -5.62 14.50 7.58
C GLU A 290 -6.57 14.67 6.37
N SER A 291 -6.17 15.44 5.35
CA SER A 291 -6.94 15.61 4.11
C SER A 291 -7.05 14.29 3.32
N ILE A 292 -6.02 13.47 3.44
CA ILE A 292 -6.00 12.07 3.00
C ILE A 292 -5.50 11.23 4.17
N MET A 293 -6.30 10.26 4.63
CA MET A 293 -5.94 9.45 5.80
C MET A 293 -6.36 8.00 5.61
N TRP A 294 -5.41 7.10 5.62
CA TRP A 294 -5.61 5.64 5.57
C TRP A 294 -5.51 5.07 6.98
N GLY A 295 -6.66 4.88 7.63
CA GLY A 295 -6.68 4.42 9.02
C GLY A 295 -5.92 5.35 9.95
N ASP A 296 -4.84 4.88 10.55
CA ASP A 296 -3.95 5.64 11.44
C ASP A 296 -2.58 5.86 10.77
N GLY A 297 -2.55 6.70 9.72
CA GLY A 297 -1.32 7.07 9.02
C GLY A 297 -0.80 6.01 8.03
N GLY A 298 -1.69 5.29 7.37
CA GLY A 298 -1.34 4.24 6.43
C GLY A 298 -1.15 4.68 4.99
N VAL A 299 -1.07 3.70 4.09
CA VAL A 299 -0.82 3.87 2.67
C VAL A 299 -1.63 2.87 1.85
N CYS A 300 -2.06 3.25 0.65
CA CYS A 300 -2.64 2.31 -0.31
C CYS A 300 -1.80 2.17 -1.57
N GLY A 301 -1.88 1.00 -2.21
CA GLY A 301 -1.22 0.67 -3.46
C GLY A 301 -2.08 -0.13 -4.41
N PHE A 302 -1.89 0.11 -5.72
CA PHE A 302 -2.47 -0.65 -6.81
C PHE A 302 -1.35 -1.25 -7.65
N PHE A 303 -1.41 -2.55 -7.89
CA PHE A 303 -0.34 -3.29 -8.54
C PHE A 303 -0.85 -4.11 -9.73
N CYS A 304 -0.04 -4.24 -10.76
CA CYS A 304 -0.32 -5.14 -11.87
C CYS A 304 0.96 -5.83 -12.36
N THR A 305 0.78 -6.81 -13.24
CA THR A 305 1.93 -7.43 -13.93
C THR A 305 2.41 -6.52 -15.06
N PRO A 306 3.71 -6.58 -15.44
CA PRO A 306 4.21 -5.86 -16.61
C PRO A 306 3.45 -6.21 -17.91
N ASP A 307 3.03 -7.47 -18.04
CA ASP A 307 2.28 -7.94 -19.19
C ASP A 307 0.87 -7.38 -19.26
N ASP A 308 0.17 -7.27 -18.11
CA ASP A 308 -1.16 -6.66 -18.04
C ASP A 308 -1.07 -5.16 -18.35
N LEU A 309 -0.08 -4.47 -17.77
CA LEU A 309 0.19 -3.07 -18.11
C LEU A 309 0.38 -2.86 -19.60
N LYS A 310 1.20 -3.70 -20.23
CA LYS A 310 1.48 -3.64 -21.68
C LYS A 310 0.22 -3.86 -22.52
N ARG A 311 -0.65 -4.79 -22.10
CA ARG A 311 -1.93 -5.06 -22.77
C ARG A 311 -3.04 -4.08 -22.41
N ARG A 312 -2.80 -3.17 -21.44
CA ARG A 312 -3.82 -2.29 -20.86
C ARG A 312 -4.99 -3.06 -20.22
N ASP A 313 -4.67 -4.24 -19.70
CA ASP A 313 -5.63 -5.09 -18.98
C ASP A 313 -5.53 -4.82 -17.47
N PHE A 314 -6.47 -4.04 -16.96
CA PHE A 314 -6.55 -3.70 -15.54
C PHE A 314 -7.59 -4.53 -14.77
N SER A 315 -8.05 -5.65 -15.34
CA SER A 315 -9.06 -6.51 -14.72
C SER A 315 -8.58 -7.30 -13.50
N LYS A 316 -7.25 -7.45 -13.34
CA LYS A 316 -6.60 -8.23 -12.28
C LYS A 316 -5.65 -7.41 -11.41
N VAL A 317 -5.93 -6.14 -11.26
CA VAL A 317 -5.13 -5.27 -10.40
C VAL A 317 -5.26 -5.73 -8.95
N LEU A 318 -4.12 -5.93 -8.28
CA LEU A 318 -4.07 -6.13 -6.85
C LEU A 318 -4.18 -4.75 -6.18
N TYR A 319 -5.15 -4.61 -5.29
CA TYR A 319 -5.33 -3.46 -4.43
C TYR A 319 -5.02 -3.85 -2.99
N ASN A 320 -4.27 -3.02 -2.30
CA ASN A 320 -3.99 -3.15 -0.88
C ASN A 320 -3.94 -1.78 -0.22
N TRP A 321 -4.35 -1.73 1.03
CA TRP A 321 -4.02 -0.64 1.94
C TRP A 321 -3.76 -1.19 3.33
N ASP A 322 -2.90 -0.55 4.09
CA ASP A 322 -2.57 -0.88 5.47
C ASP A 322 -2.31 0.38 6.30
N CYS A 323 -2.29 0.26 7.62
CA CYS A 323 -2.00 1.35 8.54
C CYS A 323 -1.29 0.86 9.81
N PHE A 324 -0.73 1.80 10.59
CA PHE A 324 0.07 1.48 11.77
C PHE A 324 -0.72 0.91 12.97
N ALA A 325 -2.02 1.21 13.10
CA ALA A 325 -2.84 0.79 14.24
C ALA A 325 -2.85 -0.72 14.50
N ILE A 326 -2.71 -1.54 13.46
CA ILE A 326 -2.67 -3.00 13.59
C ILE A 326 -1.34 -3.48 14.21
N LYS A 327 -0.21 -2.83 13.91
CA LYS A 327 1.09 -3.15 14.55
C LYS A 327 1.04 -2.88 16.05
N THR A 328 0.47 -1.75 16.44
CA THR A 328 0.34 -1.38 17.86
C THR A 328 -0.50 -2.38 18.64
N LEU A 329 -1.57 -2.90 18.05
CA LEU A 329 -2.43 -3.89 18.70
C LEU A 329 -1.75 -5.27 18.83
N ASN A 330 -1.03 -5.72 17.81
CA ASN A 330 -0.25 -6.96 17.87
C ASN A 330 0.88 -6.86 18.90
N GLN A 331 1.58 -5.72 18.96
CA GLN A 331 2.59 -5.45 19.98
C GLN A 331 2.00 -5.42 21.38
N LEU A 332 0.82 -4.80 21.57
CA LEU A 332 0.11 -4.81 22.85
C LEU A 332 -0.36 -6.21 23.24
N LEU A 333 -0.83 -7.02 22.30
CA LEU A 333 -1.23 -8.41 22.58
C LEU A 333 -0.05 -9.29 22.98
N ASP A 334 1.12 -9.14 22.37
CA ASP A 334 2.35 -9.84 22.74
C ASP A 334 2.89 -9.37 24.11
N GLU A 335 2.69 -8.11 24.47
CA GLU A 335 3.12 -7.53 25.74
C GLU A 335 2.20 -7.88 26.91
N TYR A 336 0.88 -7.95 26.69
CA TYR A 336 -0.13 -8.16 27.76
C TYR A 336 -0.70 -9.57 27.82
N LEU A 337 -0.45 -10.43 26.82
CA LEU A 337 -0.82 -11.85 26.80
C LEU A 337 0.39 -12.72 26.46
N PRO A 338 1.41 -12.78 27.32
CA PRO A 338 2.48 -13.74 27.13
C PRO A 338 1.89 -15.15 27.28
N ILE A 339 1.82 -15.90 26.17
CA ILE A 339 1.42 -17.32 26.14
C ILE A 339 2.60 -18.17 26.58
#